data_a47ba15b8843db6fe7f7594b5946f72c
#
_entry.id   a47ba15b8843db6fe7f7594b5946f72c
#
_cell.length_a   1.000
_cell.length_b   1.000
_cell.length_c   1.000
_cell.angle_alpha   90.00
_cell.angle_beta   90.00
_cell.angle_gamma   90.00
#
_symmetry.space_group_name_H-M   'P 1'
#
loop_
_entity.id
_entity.type
_entity.pdbx_description
1 polymer ?
#
loop_
_entity_poly.entity_id
_entity_poly.type
_entity_poly.pdbx_seq_one_letter_code
_entity_poly.pdbx_strand_id
1 'polypeptide(L)'
;MKEIRDEGLAAPGRYRAWPDVDASFWRKASAKAVGRVRENMDLFRGGLYPAPASVGQRYPAIGNVEWTSSFWPGMLWLSYELSGEAGFRESALASIPDFKRRLEERIAIETHDLGFLYTLSCVSAWRLTGSGEARRTALLAADLLMRRYYEKAGIIQAWGDLDDPEQRGRIIIDCDMNLPLLFWATEQTGDRRYWEAASNHLAAANEHLLREDASTYHTYHFDTENGLGLHGSTAQGSSDASCWARGQAWGIYGLSLGFRYLRDPSLLETAARLAHYFLNRTPADWVCYWDLSFTEGAEERDSSAAAIAACGLLELAGHLPAADGRRRLYENAAAHIGASLASAYFAEGQDGEEGEHGANGLLKHAVYSKPASEGVDESCIWGDYFYMELLARLLLPWKPYW
;
A
#
# COMPACT_ATOMS: atom_id res chain seq x y z
N MET A 1 7.16 -12.18 22.86
CA MET A 1 6.26 -12.05 21.69
C MET A 1 4.93 -12.69 22.02
N LYS A 2 3.86 -12.01 21.75
CA LYS A 2 2.47 -12.49 21.83
C LYS A 2 2.26 -13.67 20.89
N GLU A 3 1.56 -14.70 21.33
CA GLU A 3 1.20 -15.81 20.47
C GLU A 3 0.03 -15.41 19.56
N ILE A 4 0.29 -15.39 18.24
CA ILE A 4 -0.75 -15.15 17.23
C ILE A 4 -1.22 -16.51 16.74
N ARG A 5 -2.50 -16.80 16.86
CA ARG A 5 -3.09 -18.07 16.41
C ARG A 5 -3.21 -18.08 14.88
N ASP A 6 -2.95 -19.24 14.30
CA ASP A 6 -3.23 -19.50 12.89
C ASP A 6 -4.58 -20.23 12.78
N GLU A 7 -5.55 -19.59 12.15
CA GLU A 7 -6.83 -20.25 11.87
C GLU A 7 -6.77 -21.20 10.65
N GLY A 8 -5.64 -21.19 9.91
CA GLY A 8 -5.50 -21.90 8.66
C GLY A 8 -6.47 -21.42 7.58
N LEU A 9 -6.38 -21.99 6.38
CA LEU A 9 -7.35 -21.72 5.32
C LEU A 9 -8.60 -22.60 5.49
N ALA A 10 -9.75 -21.99 5.70
CA ALA A 10 -11.03 -22.69 5.88
C ALA A 10 -11.44 -23.47 4.62
N ALA A 11 -11.13 -22.94 3.43
CA ALA A 11 -11.45 -23.56 2.15
C ALA A 11 -10.21 -23.62 1.22
N PRO A 12 -9.15 -24.40 1.55
CA PRO A 12 -7.91 -24.44 0.78
C PRO A 12 -8.11 -24.92 -0.67
N GLY A 13 -9.17 -25.68 -0.92
CA GLY A 13 -9.55 -26.12 -2.27
C GLY A 13 -9.82 -24.97 -3.22
N ARG A 14 -10.30 -23.84 -2.71
CA ARG A 14 -10.57 -22.61 -3.49
C ARG A 14 -9.32 -22.02 -4.13
N TYR A 15 -8.16 -22.26 -3.55
CA TYR A 15 -6.87 -21.66 -3.95
C TYR A 15 -5.93 -22.65 -4.66
N ARG A 16 -6.40 -23.88 -5.00
CA ARG A 16 -5.54 -24.91 -5.60
C ARG A 16 -5.26 -24.68 -7.08
N ALA A 17 -6.20 -24.07 -7.79
CA ALA A 17 -6.07 -23.83 -9.22
C ALA A 17 -5.80 -22.35 -9.51
N TRP A 18 -5.06 -22.07 -10.55
CA TRP A 18 -4.95 -20.76 -11.17
C TRP A 18 -6.31 -20.39 -11.77
N PRO A 19 -6.71 -19.09 -11.80
CA PRO A 19 -7.93 -18.68 -12.49
C PRO A 19 -7.91 -19.10 -13.95
N ASP A 20 -9.09 -19.38 -14.51
CA ASP A 20 -9.23 -19.80 -15.92
C ASP A 20 -9.04 -18.60 -16.88
N VAL A 21 -7.82 -18.06 -16.85
CA VAL A 21 -7.38 -16.95 -17.70
C VAL A 21 -5.97 -17.22 -18.22
N ASP A 22 -5.71 -16.83 -19.45
CA ASP A 22 -4.40 -17.00 -20.09
C ASP A 22 -3.54 -15.73 -19.99
N ALA A 23 -2.32 -15.81 -20.51
CA ALA A 23 -1.41 -14.67 -20.52
C ALA A 23 -1.92 -13.49 -21.38
N SER A 24 -2.84 -13.70 -22.32
CA SER A 24 -3.42 -12.63 -23.12
C SER A 24 -4.38 -11.77 -22.30
N PHE A 25 -5.08 -12.39 -21.35
CA PHE A 25 -5.94 -11.68 -20.40
C PHE A 25 -5.15 -10.64 -19.61
N TRP A 26 -4.03 -11.04 -18.99
CA TRP A 26 -3.19 -10.15 -18.21
C TRP A 26 -2.58 -9.02 -19.05
N ARG A 27 -2.14 -9.33 -20.27
CA ARG A 27 -1.65 -8.29 -21.20
C ARG A 27 -2.73 -7.28 -21.58
N LYS A 28 -3.97 -7.72 -21.80
CA LYS A 28 -5.10 -6.83 -22.08
C LYS A 28 -5.44 -5.95 -20.87
N ALA A 29 -5.47 -6.52 -19.65
CA ALA A 29 -5.68 -5.78 -18.41
C ALA A 29 -4.59 -4.71 -18.21
N SER A 30 -3.33 -5.07 -18.41
CA SER A 30 -2.20 -4.14 -18.35
C SER A 30 -2.29 -3.03 -19.41
N ALA A 31 -2.63 -3.36 -20.66
CA ALA A 31 -2.78 -2.37 -21.72
C ALA A 31 -3.91 -1.37 -21.41
N LYS A 32 -5.05 -1.83 -20.86
CA LYS A 32 -6.14 -0.95 -20.39
C LYS A 32 -5.65 0.00 -19.28
N ALA A 33 -4.97 -0.51 -18.26
CA ALA A 33 -4.47 0.29 -17.16
C ALA A 33 -3.45 1.34 -17.64
N VAL A 34 -2.46 0.95 -18.43
CA VAL A 34 -1.48 1.86 -19.04
C VAL A 34 -2.15 2.90 -19.95
N GLY A 35 -3.17 2.50 -20.72
CA GLY A 35 -3.98 3.40 -21.53
C GLY A 35 -4.63 4.51 -20.71
N ARG A 36 -5.26 4.15 -19.58
CA ARG A 36 -5.89 5.11 -18.67
C ARG A 36 -4.88 6.05 -18.01
N VAL A 37 -3.72 5.56 -17.59
CA VAL A 37 -2.65 6.41 -17.07
C VAL A 37 -2.19 7.41 -18.14
N ARG A 38 -2.07 6.98 -19.41
CA ARG A 38 -1.69 7.87 -20.52
C ARG A 38 -2.73 8.98 -20.74
N GLU A 39 -4.02 8.65 -20.73
CA GLU A 39 -5.12 9.64 -20.83
C GLU A 39 -5.06 10.68 -19.70
N ASN A 40 -4.66 10.26 -18.51
CA ASN A 40 -4.57 11.11 -17.33
C ASN A 40 -3.31 12.00 -17.28
N MET A 41 -2.29 11.75 -18.10
CA MET A 41 -1.03 12.52 -18.05
C MET A 41 -1.22 14.02 -18.29
N ASP A 42 -2.19 14.41 -19.10
CA ASP A 42 -2.49 15.82 -19.35
C ASP A 42 -3.23 16.49 -18.18
N LEU A 43 -4.00 15.71 -17.40
CA LEU A 43 -4.73 16.20 -16.24
C LEU A 43 -3.79 16.39 -15.03
N PHE A 44 -2.84 15.47 -14.86
CA PHE A 44 -1.96 15.42 -13.69
C PHE A 44 -0.52 15.74 -14.05
N ARG A 45 -0.29 17.00 -14.49
CA ARG A 45 1.02 17.55 -14.86
C ARG A 45 1.27 18.89 -14.15
N GLY A 46 2.50 19.37 -14.17
CA GLY A 46 2.84 20.71 -13.67
C GLY A 46 2.62 20.90 -12.16
N GLY A 47 2.81 19.84 -11.36
CA GLY A 47 2.59 19.86 -9.91
C GLY A 47 1.14 19.55 -9.49
N LEU A 48 0.33 19.04 -10.43
CA LEU A 48 -1.00 18.49 -10.13
C LEU A 48 -0.96 16.97 -10.02
N TYR A 49 -1.70 16.45 -9.05
CA TYR A 49 -1.80 15.03 -8.71
C TYR A 49 -3.27 14.64 -8.53
N PRO A 50 -3.63 13.36 -8.72
CA PRO A 50 -4.95 12.87 -8.33
C PRO A 50 -5.17 13.07 -6.83
N ALA A 51 -6.37 13.49 -6.45
CA ALA A 51 -6.83 13.44 -5.06
C ALA A 51 -6.80 11.99 -4.52
N PRO A 52 -6.82 11.78 -3.20
CA PRO A 52 -6.81 10.43 -2.60
C PRO A 52 -7.93 9.52 -3.10
N ALA A 53 -9.13 10.06 -3.25
CA ALA A 53 -10.29 9.37 -3.80
C ALA A 53 -10.93 10.18 -4.93
N SER A 54 -11.62 9.49 -5.83
CA SER A 54 -12.44 10.11 -6.85
C SER A 54 -13.72 10.72 -6.26
N VAL A 55 -14.36 11.57 -7.03
CA VAL A 55 -15.70 12.09 -6.78
C VAL A 55 -16.51 11.83 -8.03
N GLY A 56 -17.53 10.99 -7.93
CA GLY A 56 -18.29 10.54 -9.10
C GLY A 56 -17.38 9.83 -10.11
N GLN A 57 -16.49 8.95 -9.63
CA GLN A 57 -15.54 8.16 -10.41
C GLN A 57 -14.46 8.99 -11.15
N ARG A 58 -14.27 10.26 -10.79
CA ARG A 58 -13.21 11.11 -11.36
C ARG A 58 -12.36 11.72 -10.26
N TYR A 59 -11.04 11.58 -10.40
CA TYR A 59 -10.10 12.24 -9.47
C TYR A 59 -10.07 13.74 -9.69
N PRO A 60 -10.34 14.55 -8.67
CA PRO A 60 -9.96 15.96 -8.67
C PRO A 60 -8.44 16.10 -8.79
N ALA A 61 -7.99 17.12 -9.54
CA ALA A 61 -6.58 17.48 -9.60
C ALA A 61 -6.23 18.43 -8.44
N ILE A 62 -5.25 18.04 -7.64
CA ILE A 62 -4.79 18.80 -6.47
C ILE A 62 -3.28 19.00 -6.49
N GLY A 63 -2.76 19.90 -5.64
CA GLY A 63 -1.32 20.04 -5.42
C GLY A 63 -0.72 18.86 -4.65
N ASN A 64 0.61 18.86 -4.49
CA ASN A 64 1.36 17.84 -3.76
C ASN A 64 1.24 18.04 -2.24
N VAL A 65 0.06 17.82 -1.68
CA VAL A 65 -0.24 18.08 -0.26
C VAL A 65 -0.76 16.86 0.49
N GLU A 66 -1.17 15.81 -0.23
CA GLU A 66 -1.72 14.59 0.34
C GLU A 66 -0.65 13.50 0.51
N TRP A 67 -0.89 12.56 1.43
CA TRP A 67 -0.04 11.38 1.63
C TRP A 67 0.01 10.48 0.40
N THR A 68 -0.99 10.59 -0.45
CA THR A 68 -1.18 9.77 -1.65
C THR A 68 -0.50 10.31 -2.91
N SER A 69 0.06 11.52 -2.89
CA SER A 69 0.55 12.19 -4.10
C SER A 69 1.57 11.34 -4.90
N SER A 70 2.35 10.50 -4.22
CA SER A 70 3.39 9.67 -4.87
C SER A 70 2.87 8.46 -5.63
N PHE A 71 1.64 8.04 -5.40
CA PHE A 71 1.07 6.93 -6.16
C PHE A 71 0.96 7.27 -7.64
N TRP A 72 0.74 8.55 -7.97
CA TRP A 72 0.73 8.97 -9.37
C TRP A 72 2.10 8.79 -10.08
N PRO A 73 3.23 9.34 -9.61
CA PRO A 73 4.52 9.01 -10.21
C PRO A 73 4.85 7.51 -10.12
N GLY A 74 4.39 6.80 -9.07
CA GLY A 74 4.48 5.35 -8.99
C GLY A 74 3.79 4.64 -10.16
N MET A 75 2.56 5.07 -10.52
CA MET A 75 1.83 4.54 -11.68
C MET A 75 2.53 4.88 -13.00
N LEU A 76 3.14 6.05 -13.11
CA LEU A 76 3.95 6.42 -14.29
C LEU A 76 5.17 5.50 -14.43
N TRP A 77 5.87 5.17 -13.34
CA TRP A 77 6.99 4.23 -13.35
C TRP A 77 6.53 2.83 -13.77
N LEU A 78 5.44 2.33 -13.20
CA LEU A 78 4.88 1.03 -13.59
C LEU A 78 4.44 1.01 -15.06
N SER A 79 3.85 2.11 -15.56
CA SER A 79 3.48 2.25 -16.97
C SER A 79 4.70 2.19 -17.87
N TYR A 80 5.80 2.84 -17.48
CA TYR A 80 7.07 2.77 -18.20
C TYR A 80 7.61 1.33 -18.26
N GLU A 81 7.64 0.62 -17.14
CA GLU A 81 8.15 -0.76 -17.10
C GLU A 81 7.25 -1.74 -17.87
N LEU A 82 5.93 -1.55 -17.84
CA LEU A 82 4.96 -2.40 -18.55
C LEU A 82 4.92 -2.14 -20.07
N SER A 83 5.17 -0.91 -20.53
CA SER A 83 5.01 -0.53 -21.94
C SER A 83 6.33 -0.22 -22.65
N GLY A 84 7.37 0.20 -21.92
CA GLY A 84 8.62 0.71 -22.49
C GLY A 84 8.54 2.15 -23.02
N GLU A 85 7.40 2.85 -22.88
CA GLU A 85 7.18 4.19 -23.42
C GLU A 85 7.89 5.26 -22.60
N ALA A 86 8.84 5.97 -23.20
CA ALA A 86 9.69 6.96 -22.54
C ALA A 86 8.92 8.13 -21.92
N GLY A 87 7.76 8.52 -22.47
CA GLY A 87 6.94 9.62 -21.96
C GLY A 87 6.50 9.46 -20.51
N PHE A 88 6.21 8.22 -20.07
CA PHE A 88 5.90 7.95 -18.67
C PHE A 88 7.09 8.22 -17.74
N ARG A 89 8.29 7.76 -18.13
CA ARG A 89 9.53 8.02 -17.38
C ARG A 89 9.82 9.52 -17.30
N GLU A 90 9.65 10.25 -18.38
CA GLU A 90 9.88 11.69 -18.45
C GLU A 90 8.92 12.45 -17.53
N SER A 91 7.63 12.08 -17.55
CA SER A 91 6.61 12.67 -16.67
C SER A 91 6.86 12.35 -15.20
N ALA A 92 7.28 11.12 -14.86
CA ALA A 92 7.64 10.75 -13.51
C ALA A 92 8.87 11.53 -13.01
N LEU A 93 9.91 11.68 -13.83
CA LEU A 93 11.08 12.49 -13.49
C LEU A 93 10.75 13.97 -13.30
N ALA A 94 9.80 14.51 -14.09
CA ALA A 94 9.37 15.90 -13.98
C ALA A 94 8.69 16.23 -12.64
N SER A 95 8.23 15.22 -11.87
CA SER A 95 7.66 15.41 -10.53
C SER A 95 8.73 15.60 -9.43
N ILE A 96 9.98 15.17 -9.64
CA ILE A 96 11.01 15.17 -8.59
C ILE A 96 11.27 16.55 -7.98
N PRO A 97 11.39 17.65 -8.76
CA PRO A 97 11.56 18.98 -8.17
C PRO A 97 10.41 19.39 -7.24
N ASP A 98 9.18 18.98 -7.54
CA ASP A 98 8.02 19.28 -6.71
C ASP A 98 8.03 18.49 -5.40
N PHE A 99 8.41 17.21 -5.41
CA PHE A 99 8.64 16.44 -4.18
C PHE A 99 9.80 17.02 -3.35
N LYS A 100 10.85 17.52 -3.97
CA LYS A 100 11.94 18.22 -3.29
C LYS A 100 11.43 19.49 -2.62
N ARG A 101 10.70 20.35 -3.36
CA ARG A 101 10.07 21.58 -2.83
C ARG A 101 9.18 21.30 -1.63
N ARG A 102 8.38 20.21 -1.68
CA ARG A 102 7.51 19.80 -0.56
C ARG A 102 8.28 19.63 0.75
N LEU A 103 9.49 19.02 0.73
CA LEU A 103 10.34 18.88 1.91
C LEU A 103 10.96 20.21 2.34
N GLU A 104 11.51 20.99 1.37
CA GLU A 104 12.19 22.26 1.62
C GLU A 104 11.23 23.31 2.23
N GLU A 105 10.00 23.37 1.73
CA GLU A 105 8.95 24.28 2.21
C GLU A 105 8.10 23.66 3.33
N ARG A 106 8.38 22.43 3.76
CA ARG A 106 7.68 21.70 4.84
C ARG A 106 6.17 21.56 4.60
N ILE A 107 5.75 21.31 3.36
CA ILE A 107 4.34 21.19 3.00
C ILE A 107 3.80 19.81 3.40
N ALA A 108 2.90 19.74 4.39
CA ALA A 108 2.22 18.52 4.83
C ALA A 108 3.18 17.32 5.05
N ILE A 109 4.29 17.56 5.77
CA ILE A 109 5.33 16.53 6.04
C ILE A 109 5.25 15.95 7.45
N GLU A 110 4.28 16.38 8.27
CA GLU A 110 4.12 15.88 9.64
C GLU A 110 3.36 14.55 9.67
N THR A 111 3.92 13.57 8.94
CA THR A 111 3.38 12.22 8.78
C THR A 111 4.50 11.19 8.58
N HIS A 112 4.26 9.93 8.95
CA HIS A 112 5.14 8.82 8.61
C HIS A 112 5.06 8.45 7.12
N ASP A 113 4.02 8.90 6.41
CA ASP A 113 3.81 8.64 4.98
C ASP A 113 4.89 9.24 4.07
N LEU A 114 5.87 9.94 4.64
CA LEU A 114 7.13 10.21 3.97
C LEU A 114 7.73 8.93 3.36
N GLY A 115 7.50 7.76 3.98
CA GLY A 115 7.86 6.47 3.41
C GLY A 115 7.17 6.21 2.07
N PHE A 116 5.83 6.27 2.00
CA PHE A 116 5.07 6.14 0.75
C PHE A 116 5.50 7.20 -0.26
N LEU A 117 5.49 8.47 0.16
CA LEU A 117 5.74 9.63 -0.69
C LEU A 117 7.08 9.56 -1.43
N TYR A 118 8.14 9.19 -0.73
CA TYR A 118 9.48 9.26 -1.31
C TYR A 118 10.01 7.92 -1.81
N THR A 119 9.42 6.79 -1.41
CA THR A 119 9.71 5.50 -2.03
C THR A 119 9.18 5.45 -3.45
N LEU A 120 7.91 5.78 -3.68
CA LEU A 120 7.29 5.66 -5.00
C LEU A 120 7.69 6.78 -5.97
N SER A 121 8.05 7.97 -5.47
CA SER A 121 8.50 9.07 -6.30
C SER A 121 10.03 9.04 -6.53
N CYS A 122 10.80 9.17 -5.46
CA CYS A 122 12.24 9.45 -5.52
C CYS A 122 13.12 8.20 -5.51
N VAL A 123 12.83 7.20 -4.66
CA VAL A 123 13.59 5.95 -4.64
C VAL A 123 13.39 5.20 -5.96
N SER A 124 12.16 5.14 -6.48
CA SER A 124 11.86 4.54 -7.79
C SER A 124 12.62 5.25 -8.92
N ALA A 125 12.59 6.60 -8.93
CA ALA A 125 13.34 7.39 -9.90
C ALA A 125 14.83 7.09 -9.86
N TRP A 126 15.42 7.01 -8.66
CA TRP A 126 16.84 6.68 -8.53
C TRP A 126 17.16 5.25 -8.97
N ARG A 127 16.33 4.26 -8.58
CA ARG A 127 16.52 2.85 -8.98
C ARG A 127 16.47 2.66 -10.49
N LEU A 128 15.54 3.34 -11.16
CA LEU A 128 15.29 3.16 -12.60
C LEU A 128 16.18 4.03 -13.51
N THR A 129 16.69 5.15 -12.99
CA THR A 129 17.40 6.14 -13.84
C THR A 129 18.76 6.56 -13.32
N GLY A 130 19.10 6.26 -12.07
CA GLY A 130 20.31 6.75 -11.42
C GLY A 130 20.26 8.24 -11.04
N SER A 131 19.06 8.87 -11.00
CA SER A 131 18.91 10.30 -10.70
C SER A 131 19.50 10.68 -9.34
N GLY A 132 20.61 11.41 -9.34
CA GLY A 132 21.27 11.88 -8.11
C GLY A 132 20.42 12.89 -7.33
N GLU A 133 19.54 13.65 -7.99
CA GLU A 133 18.60 14.56 -7.32
C GLU A 133 17.54 13.76 -6.55
N ALA A 134 16.92 12.79 -7.20
CA ALA A 134 15.94 11.91 -6.56
C ALA A 134 16.53 11.18 -5.35
N ARG A 135 17.77 10.68 -5.47
CA ARG A 135 18.48 10.05 -4.35
C ARG A 135 18.65 11.01 -3.15
N ARG A 136 19.12 12.22 -3.39
CA ARG A 136 19.30 13.22 -2.31
C ARG A 136 17.98 13.60 -1.66
N THR A 137 16.93 13.75 -2.46
CA THR A 137 15.58 14.08 -1.98
C THR A 137 15.01 12.96 -1.11
N ALA A 138 15.16 11.70 -1.50
CA ALA A 138 14.73 10.56 -0.69
C ALA A 138 15.51 10.45 0.62
N LEU A 139 16.81 10.74 0.63
CA LEU A 139 17.60 10.75 1.87
C LEU A 139 17.16 11.88 2.82
N LEU A 140 16.84 13.07 2.30
CA LEU A 140 16.26 14.15 3.12
C LEU A 140 14.91 13.73 3.72
N ALA A 141 14.07 13.02 2.96
CA ALA A 141 12.82 12.49 3.49
C ALA A 141 13.03 11.47 4.61
N ALA A 142 14.03 10.59 4.46
CA ALA A 142 14.41 9.63 5.50
C ALA A 142 14.88 10.35 6.79
N ASP A 143 15.68 11.41 6.68
CA ASP A 143 16.10 12.24 7.81
C ASP A 143 14.91 12.90 8.51
N LEU A 144 13.91 13.37 7.75
CA LEU A 144 12.71 13.98 8.30
C LEU A 144 11.82 12.92 8.98
N LEU A 145 11.70 11.73 8.40
CA LEU A 145 10.97 10.62 9.02
C LEU A 145 11.60 10.21 10.36
N MET A 146 12.94 10.19 10.46
CA MET A 146 13.65 9.92 11.70
C MET A 146 13.33 10.90 12.84
N ARG A 147 12.90 12.13 12.55
CA ARG A 147 12.48 13.09 13.58
C ARG A 147 11.22 12.67 14.32
N ARG A 148 10.44 11.76 13.73
CA ARG A 148 9.21 11.21 14.32
C ARG A 148 9.46 9.95 15.15
N TYR A 149 10.72 9.54 15.30
CA TYR A 149 11.10 8.34 16.03
C TYR A 149 11.22 8.61 17.53
N TYR A 150 10.46 7.88 18.33
CA TYR A 150 10.53 7.86 19.79
C TYR A 150 11.35 6.65 20.24
N GLU A 151 12.58 6.91 20.69
CA GLU A 151 13.56 5.87 21.01
C GLU A 151 13.08 4.94 22.13
N LYS A 152 12.47 5.47 23.19
CA LYS A 152 11.98 4.68 24.33
C LYS A 152 10.86 3.70 23.96
N ALA A 153 9.96 4.13 23.07
CA ALA A 153 8.86 3.30 22.59
C ALA A 153 9.25 2.44 21.37
N GLY A 154 10.37 2.76 20.73
CA GLY A 154 10.81 2.11 19.50
C GLY A 154 9.89 2.36 18.31
N ILE A 155 9.16 3.49 18.29
CA ILE A 155 8.13 3.76 17.29
C ILE A 155 8.37 5.04 16.49
N ILE A 156 7.85 5.08 15.27
CA ILE A 156 7.73 6.28 14.44
C ILE A 156 6.27 6.72 14.48
N GLN A 157 6.01 7.93 14.98
CA GLN A 157 4.64 8.45 15.07
C GLN A 157 4.01 8.62 13.69
N ALA A 158 2.78 8.14 13.53
CA ALA A 158 2.07 8.15 12.25
C ALA A 158 1.74 9.57 11.78
N TRP A 159 0.84 10.25 12.48
CA TRP A 159 0.44 11.64 12.16
C TRP A 159 0.32 12.47 13.43
N GLY A 160 0.08 13.77 13.27
CA GLY A 160 -0.12 14.71 14.36
C GLY A 160 1.16 15.41 14.79
N ASP A 161 0.95 16.46 15.57
CA ASP A 161 2.02 17.31 16.11
C ASP A 161 2.84 16.54 17.15
N LEU A 162 4.17 16.56 17.01
CA LEU A 162 5.09 15.95 17.98
C LEU A 162 5.18 16.72 19.29
N ASP A 163 4.83 17.98 19.28
CA ASP A 163 4.85 18.85 20.47
C ASP A 163 3.53 18.82 21.26
N ASP A 164 2.44 18.27 20.66
CA ASP A 164 1.16 18.10 21.33
C ASP A 164 1.09 16.75 22.08
N PRO A 165 1.05 16.74 23.42
CA PRO A 165 1.00 15.53 24.22
C PRO A 165 -0.20 14.61 23.91
N GLU A 166 -1.34 15.16 23.46
CA GLU A 166 -2.54 14.38 23.12
C GLU A 166 -2.43 13.67 21.77
N GLN A 167 -1.48 14.11 20.93
CA GLN A 167 -1.25 13.53 19.61
C GLN A 167 -0.05 12.59 19.56
N ARG A 168 0.78 12.55 20.60
CA ARG A 168 1.98 11.72 20.65
C ARG A 168 1.67 10.24 20.72
N GLY A 169 2.62 9.44 20.20
CA GLY A 169 2.69 8.01 20.46
C GLY A 169 1.69 7.15 19.69
N ARG A 170 1.07 7.65 18.61
CA ARG A 170 0.19 6.83 17.79
C ARG A 170 0.92 6.23 16.58
N ILE A 171 0.68 4.95 16.34
CA ILE A 171 1.10 4.24 15.13
C ILE A 171 -0.12 3.63 14.46
N ILE A 172 -0.05 3.41 13.15
CA ILE A 172 -1.09 2.71 12.39
C ILE A 172 -0.48 1.56 11.58
N ILE A 173 -1.30 0.60 11.20
CA ILE A 173 -0.84 -0.68 10.60
C ILE A 173 -0.14 -0.50 9.25
N ASP A 174 -0.36 0.58 8.51
CA ASP A 174 0.33 0.88 7.26
C ASP A 174 1.77 1.37 7.45
N CYS A 175 2.20 1.61 8.71
CA CYS A 175 3.55 2.03 9.05
C CYS A 175 4.61 1.09 8.46
N ASP A 176 4.34 -0.21 8.39
CA ASP A 176 5.28 -1.20 7.87
C ASP A 176 5.62 -0.96 6.40
N MET A 177 4.70 -0.35 5.63
CA MET A 177 4.93 0.06 4.24
C MET A 177 5.79 1.32 4.11
N ASN A 178 5.97 2.08 5.19
CA ASN A 178 6.77 3.29 5.22
C ASN A 178 8.26 3.01 5.57
N LEU A 179 8.55 1.85 6.18
CA LEU A 179 9.90 1.48 6.61
C LEU A 179 10.91 1.20 5.48
N PRO A 180 10.51 0.74 4.28
CA PRO A 180 11.44 0.54 3.17
C PRO A 180 12.30 1.77 2.85
N LEU A 181 11.79 2.99 3.04
CA LEU A 181 12.57 4.22 2.87
C LEU A 181 13.80 4.25 3.81
N LEU A 182 13.63 3.86 5.07
CA LEU A 182 14.72 3.85 6.06
C LEU A 182 15.72 2.71 5.80
N PHE A 183 15.25 1.52 5.46
CA PHE A 183 16.13 0.43 5.06
C PHE A 183 16.96 0.81 3.84
N TRP A 184 16.32 1.40 2.81
CA TRP A 184 16.99 1.92 1.64
C TRP A 184 18.00 3.02 1.98
N ALA A 185 17.66 3.95 2.89
CA ALA A 185 18.58 4.99 3.33
C ALA A 185 19.85 4.41 3.98
N THR A 186 19.70 3.33 4.77
CA THR A 186 20.84 2.58 5.30
C THR A 186 21.71 2.01 4.19
N GLU A 187 21.11 1.37 3.17
CA GLU A 187 21.85 0.83 2.02
C GLU A 187 22.63 1.91 1.27
N GLN A 188 22.09 3.14 1.20
CA GLN A 188 22.70 4.25 0.50
C GLN A 188 23.82 4.95 1.26
N THR A 189 23.77 4.96 2.58
CA THR A 189 24.65 5.79 3.43
C THR A 189 25.56 4.97 4.33
N GLY A 190 25.18 3.75 4.66
CA GLY A 190 25.81 2.96 5.71
C GLY A 190 25.41 3.37 7.15
N ASP A 191 24.56 4.38 7.31
CA ASP A 191 24.10 4.84 8.63
C ASP A 191 23.07 3.87 9.20
N ARG A 192 23.45 3.19 10.26
CA ARG A 192 22.63 2.18 10.92
C ARG A 192 21.47 2.73 11.73
N ARG A 193 21.45 4.03 12.04
CA ARG A 193 20.32 4.64 12.78
C ARG A 193 18.98 4.44 12.07
N TYR A 194 18.97 4.51 10.73
CA TYR A 194 17.76 4.24 9.95
C TYR A 194 17.30 2.78 10.09
N TRP A 195 18.26 1.85 10.00
CA TRP A 195 17.97 0.43 10.15
C TRP A 195 17.43 0.09 11.54
N GLU A 196 18.05 0.64 12.58
CA GLU A 196 17.66 0.41 13.97
C GLU A 196 16.25 0.96 14.24
N ALA A 197 15.97 2.19 13.81
CA ALA A 197 14.63 2.77 13.94
C ALA A 197 13.56 1.96 13.20
N ALA A 198 13.82 1.56 11.94
CA ALA A 198 12.91 0.75 11.16
C ALA A 198 12.67 -0.64 11.79
N SER A 199 13.74 -1.30 12.27
CA SER A 199 13.65 -2.63 12.88
C SER A 199 12.88 -2.59 14.21
N ASN A 200 13.15 -1.58 15.05
CA ASN A 200 12.44 -1.39 16.32
C ASN A 200 10.97 -1.09 16.08
N HIS A 201 10.68 -0.23 15.11
CA HIS A 201 9.29 0.11 14.77
C HIS A 201 8.50 -1.10 14.26
N LEU A 202 9.09 -1.89 13.35
CA LEU A 202 8.48 -3.13 12.88
C LEU A 202 8.21 -4.11 14.03
N ALA A 203 9.15 -4.23 14.97
CA ALA A 203 8.96 -5.08 16.15
C ALA A 203 7.82 -4.58 17.05
N ALA A 204 7.73 -3.26 17.30
CA ALA A 204 6.66 -2.65 18.07
C ALA A 204 5.30 -2.79 17.36
N ALA A 205 5.25 -2.59 16.03
CA ALA A 205 4.05 -2.80 15.23
C ALA A 205 3.56 -4.25 15.30
N ASN A 206 4.47 -5.22 15.14
CA ASN A 206 4.14 -6.65 15.20
C ASN A 206 3.65 -7.08 16.61
N GLU A 207 4.18 -6.49 17.70
CA GLU A 207 3.75 -6.79 19.05
C GLU A 207 2.38 -6.18 19.40
N HIS A 208 2.10 -4.96 18.94
CA HIS A 208 0.98 -4.17 19.43
C HIS A 208 -0.18 -4.03 18.44
N LEU A 209 0.08 -3.91 17.14
CA LEU A 209 -0.99 -3.75 16.13
C LEU A 209 -1.67 -5.07 15.76
N LEU A 210 -1.06 -6.22 16.06
CA LEU A 210 -1.66 -7.51 15.74
C LEU A 210 -2.44 -8.05 16.95
N ARG A 211 -3.60 -8.66 16.73
CA ARG A 211 -4.37 -9.35 17.75
C ARG A 211 -4.03 -10.85 17.77
N GLU A 212 -4.39 -11.55 18.83
CA GLU A 212 -4.14 -12.99 18.99
C GLU A 212 -4.84 -13.86 17.93
N ASP A 213 -5.92 -13.38 17.34
CA ASP A 213 -6.67 -14.05 16.28
C ASP A 213 -6.14 -13.76 14.87
N ALA A 214 -4.98 -13.12 14.76
CA ALA A 214 -4.37 -12.66 13.53
C ALA A 214 -5.12 -11.53 12.80
N SER A 215 -6.08 -10.87 13.45
CA SER A 215 -6.62 -9.61 12.96
C SER A 215 -5.73 -8.42 13.35
N THR A 216 -5.90 -7.27 12.70
CA THR A 216 -5.11 -6.07 12.99
C THR A 216 -5.95 -4.98 13.64
N TYR A 217 -5.36 -4.24 14.60
CA TYR A 217 -5.83 -2.91 14.95
C TYR A 217 -5.53 -1.95 13.81
N HIS A 218 -6.33 -0.90 13.66
CA HIS A 218 -5.98 0.22 12.78
C HIS A 218 -4.87 1.05 13.43
N THR A 219 -5.09 1.52 14.66
CA THR A 219 -4.20 2.39 15.43
C THR A 219 -3.79 1.72 16.74
N TYR A 220 -2.59 1.99 17.21
CA TYR A 220 -2.16 1.67 18.57
C TYR A 220 -1.49 2.89 19.21
N HIS A 221 -1.71 3.08 20.51
CA HIS A 221 -1.23 4.23 21.26
C HIS A 221 -0.15 3.82 22.25
N PHE A 222 0.85 4.68 22.43
CA PHE A 222 1.98 4.50 23.33
C PHE A 222 2.16 5.70 24.24
N ASP A 223 2.59 5.46 25.46
CA ASP A 223 3.19 6.48 26.31
C ASP A 223 4.66 6.70 25.84
N THR A 224 4.92 7.85 25.25
CA THR A 224 6.24 8.18 24.70
C THR A 224 7.28 8.51 25.78
N GLU A 225 6.87 8.76 27.03
CA GLU A 225 7.78 9.07 28.15
C GLU A 225 8.40 7.82 28.77
N ASN A 226 7.64 6.71 28.82
CA ASN A 226 8.10 5.45 29.37
C ASN A 226 8.20 4.31 28.34
N GLY A 227 7.66 4.51 27.13
CA GLY A 227 7.69 3.54 26.02
C GLY A 227 6.64 2.44 26.10
N LEU A 228 5.68 2.52 27.03
CA LEU A 228 4.66 1.48 27.20
C LEU A 228 3.56 1.57 26.16
N GLY A 229 3.17 0.42 25.61
CA GLY A 229 1.95 0.30 24.81
C GLY A 229 0.70 0.46 25.69
N LEU A 230 -0.27 1.22 25.23
CA LEU A 230 -1.48 1.55 25.98
C LEU A 230 -2.69 0.77 25.50
N HIS A 231 -3.18 1.06 24.30
CA HIS A 231 -4.39 0.44 23.75
C HIS A 231 -4.47 0.56 22.22
N GLY A 232 -5.23 -0.35 21.62
CA GLY A 232 -5.61 -0.27 20.21
C GLY A 232 -6.91 0.50 20.02
N SER A 233 -7.07 1.13 18.87
CA SER A 233 -8.29 1.83 18.45
C SER A 233 -8.45 1.78 16.93
N THR A 234 -9.52 2.38 16.42
CA THR A 234 -9.68 2.56 14.97
C THR A 234 -10.03 4.01 14.62
N ALA A 235 -9.60 4.45 13.42
CA ALA A 235 -10.09 5.67 12.79
C ALA A 235 -10.84 5.35 11.49
N GLN A 236 -10.55 4.22 10.85
CA GLN A 236 -11.12 3.86 9.55
C GLN A 236 -11.87 2.51 9.55
N GLY A 237 -11.77 1.68 10.60
CA GLY A 237 -12.54 0.46 10.75
C GLY A 237 -13.94 0.70 11.31
N SER A 238 -14.76 -0.33 11.31
CA SER A 238 -16.16 -0.28 11.78
C SER A 238 -16.27 -0.06 13.28
N SER A 239 -15.32 -0.58 14.06
CA SER A 239 -15.21 -0.38 15.50
C SER A 239 -13.80 -0.71 15.97
N ASP A 240 -13.43 -0.34 17.21
CA ASP A 240 -12.12 -0.67 17.79
C ASP A 240 -11.86 -2.18 17.87
N ALA A 241 -12.90 -3.01 17.89
CA ALA A 241 -12.82 -4.46 17.90
C ALA A 241 -12.86 -5.09 16.49
N SER A 242 -13.18 -4.32 15.44
CA SER A 242 -13.27 -4.81 14.07
C SER A 242 -11.90 -4.92 13.39
N CYS A 243 -11.87 -5.43 12.18
CA CYS A 243 -10.66 -5.54 11.38
C CYS A 243 -10.84 -4.83 10.04
N TRP A 244 -10.34 -3.61 9.95
CA TRP A 244 -10.32 -2.84 8.72
C TRP A 244 -9.55 -3.57 7.62
N ALA A 245 -10.21 -3.85 6.49
CA ALA A 245 -9.68 -4.75 5.46
C ALA A 245 -8.36 -4.24 4.85
N ARG A 246 -8.26 -2.94 4.59
CA ARG A 246 -7.02 -2.34 4.07
C ARG A 246 -5.89 -2.42 5.09
N GLY A 247 -6.18 -2.27 6.37
CA GLY A 247 -5.19 -2.47 7.44
C GLY A 247 -4.64 -3.89 7.48
N GLN A 248 -5.52 -4.89 7.37
CA GLN A 248 -5.09 -6.29 7.29
C GLN A 248 -4.21 -6.53 6.06
N ALA A 249 -4.56 -5.95 4.91
CA ALA A 249 -3.78 -6.04 3.68
C ALA A 249 -2.39 -5.39 3.84
N TRP A 250 -2.31 -4.23 4.50
CA TRP A 250 -1.03 -3.59 4.84
C TRP A 250 -0.15 -4.47 5.71
N GLY A 251 -0.71 -5.12 6.74
CA GLY A 251 0.02 -6.03 7.59
C GLY A 251 0.61 -7.23 6.82
N ILE A 252 -0.17 -7.85 5.92
CA ILE A 252 0.34 -8.94 5.06
C ILE A 252 1.54 -8.47 4.24
N TYR A 253 1.41 -7.32 3.58
CA TYR A 253 2.44 -6.84 2.68
C TYR A 253 3.65 -6.29 3.45
N GLY A 254 3.43 -5.46 4.46
CA GLY A 254 4.48 -4.84 5.24
C GLY A 254 5.37 -5.84 5.97
N LEU A 255 4.80 -6.88 6.61
CA LEU A 255 5.58 -7.95 7.23
C LEU A 255 6.40 -8.76 6.21
N SER A 256 5.85 -9.00 5.01
CA SER A 256 6.57 -9.67 3.93
C SER A 256 7.75 -8.82 3.43
N LEU A 257 7.59 -7.50 3.34
CA LEU A 257 8.68 -6.56 3.06
C LEU A 257 9.68 -6.49 4.23
N GLY A 258 9.20 -6.52 5.48
CA GLY A 258 10.07 -6.60 6.66
C GLY A 258 11.02 -7.80 6.58
N PHE A 259 10.52 -8.96 6.17
CA PHE A 259 11.37 -10.14 5.93
C PHE A 259 12.42 -9.90 4.84
N ARG A 260 12.11 -9.17 3.79
CA ARG A 260 13.08 -8.85 2.71
C ARG A 260 14.36 -8.23 3.28
N TYR A 261 14.23 -7.36 4.27
CA TYR A 261 15.32 -6.64 4.90
C TYR A 261 15.92 -7.40 6.08
N LEU A 262 15.09 -7.84 7.03
CA LEU A 262 15.56 -8.40 8.31
C LEU A 262 15.91 -9.88 8.24
N ARG A 263 15.37 -10.63 7.28
CA ARG A 263 15.53 -12.09 7.14
C ARG A 263 15.08 -12.89 8.37
N ASP A 264 14.15 -12.33 9.14
CA ASP A 264 13.52 -13.00 10.27
C ASP A 264 12.34 -13.88 9.80
N PRO A 265 12.45 -15.22 9.86
CA PRO A 265 11.38 -16.11 9.40
C PRO A 265 10.04 -15.93 10.14
N SER A 266 10.08 -15.41 11.38
CA SER A 266 8.84 -15.18 12.15
C SER A 266 7.91 -14.18 11.48
N LEU A 267 8.45 -13.23 10.72
CA LEU A 267 7.68 -12.25 9.96
C LEU A 267 6.86 -12.91 8.84
N LEU A 268 7.44 -13.91 8.14
CA LEU A 268 6.70 -14.65 7.10
C LEU A 268 5.58 -15.51 7.71
N GLU A 269 5.86 -16.17 8.84
CA GLU A 269 4.83 -16.98 9.51
C GLU A 269 3.70 -16.09 10.05
N THR A 270 4.02 -14.90 10.54
CA THR A 270 3.00 -13.92 10.96
C THR A 270 2.21 -13.40 9.75
N ALA A 271 2.88 -13.01 8.67
CA ALA A 271 2.22 -12.59 7.42
C ALA A 271 1.29 -13.69 6.87
N ALA A 272 1.69 -14.96 6.95
CA ALA A 272 0.85 -16.10 6.55
C ALA A 272 -0.43 -16.21 7.40
N ARG A 273 -0.35 -15.99 8.71
CA ARG A 273 -1.52 -15.98 9.61
C ARG A 273 -2.49 -14.85 9.27
N LEU A 274 -1.94 -13.65 9.03
CA LEU A 274 -2.74 -12.50 8.58
C LEU A 274 -3.39 -12.78 7.22
N ALA A 275 -2.67 -13.45 6.30
CA ALA A 275 -3.19 -13.84 5.00
C ALA A 275 -4.34 -14.85 5.12
N HIS A 276 -4.24 -15.84 6.02
CA HIS A 276 -5.32 -16.78 6.26
C HIS A 276 -6.57 -16.07 6.81
N TYR A 277 -6.42 -15.15 7.75
CA TYR A 277 -7.51 -14.33 8.27
C TYR A 277 -8.21 -13.54 7.17
N PHE A 278 -7.46 -12.88 6.29
CA PHE A 278 -7.99 -12.11 5.16
C PHE A 278 -8.71 -13.02 4.15
N LEU A 279 -8.06 -14.11 3.73
CA LEU A 279 -8.58 -15.00 2.69
C LEU A 279 -9.84 -15.74 3.14
N ASN A 280 -9.94 -16.11 4.42
CA ASN A 280 -11.14 -16.76 4.98
C ASN A 280 -12.37 -15.83 4.98
N ARG A 281 -12.14 -14.51 4.93
CA ARG A 281 -13.20 -13.48 4.92
C ARG A 281 -13.39 -12.85 3.54
N THR A 282 -12.66 -13.33 2.54
CA THR A 282 -12.80 -12.87 1.16
C THR A 282 -14.01 -13.55 0.50
N PRO A 283 -15.02 -12.79 0.01
CA PRO A 283 -16.22 -13.32 -0.63
C PRO A 283 -15.95 -14.09 -1.94
N ALA A 284 -17.02 -14.64 -2.54
CA ALA A 284 -16.92 -15.48 -3.73
C ALA A 284 -16.35 -14.74 -4.96
N ASP A 285 -16.57 -13.43 -5.05
CA ASP A 285 -16.09 -12.55 -6.11
C ASP A 285 -14.63 -12.06 -5.91
N TRP A 286 -13.92 -12.56 -4.87
CA TRP A 286 -12.52 -12.30 -4.57
C TRP A 286 -12.17 -10.89 -4.09
N VAL A 287 -13.14 -10.01 -3.89
CA VAL A 287 -12.94 -8.66 -3.35
C VAL A 287 -13.56 -8.56 -1.96
N CYS A 288 -12.76 -8.17 -0.97
CA CYS A 288 -13.20 -8.05 0.41
C CYS A 288 -14.18 -6.89 0.62
N TYR A 289 -14.93 -6.94 1.70
CA TYR A 289 -15.63 -5.77 2.23
C TYR A 289 -14.60 -4.78 2.84
N TRP A 290 -15.02 -3.54 3.06
CA TRP A 290 -14.17 -2.50 3.64
C TRP A 290 -13.69 -2.80 5.06
N ASP A 291 -14.41 -3.64 5.79
CA ASP A 291 -14.04 -4.20 7.08
C ASP A 291 -14.31 -5.71 7.07
N LEU A 292 -13.35 -6.51 7.55
CA LEU A 292 -13.41 -7.98 7.51
C LEU A 292 -14.36 -8.61 8.54
N SER A 293 -14.99 -7.80 9.37
CA SER A 293 -16.14 -8.26 10.18
C SER A 293 -17.37 -8.51 9.30
N PHE A 294 -17.42 -7.96 8.10
CA PHE A 294 -18.44 -8.23 7.11
C PHE A 294 -17.97 -9.30 6.12
N THR A 295 -18.74 -10.36 5.96
CA THR A 295 -18.45 -11.48 5.02
C THR A 295 -19.59 -11.72 4.03
N GLU A 296 -20.75 -11.11 4.28
CA GLU A 296 -21.97 -11.16 3.47
C GLU A 296 -22.79 -9.89 3.67
N GLY A 297 -23.81 -9.70 2.84
CA GLY A 297 -24.70 -8.54 2.93
C GLY A 297 -24.41 -7.46 1.91
N ALA A 298 -24.86 -6.22 2.19
CA ALA A 298 -24.85 -5.08 1.27
C ALA A 298 -23.78 -4.03 1.62
N GLU A 299 -22.82 -4.36 2.50
CA GLU A 299 -21.73 -3.47 2.80
C GLU A 299 -20.82 -3.24 1.59
N GLU A 300 -20.15 -2.12 1.56
CA GLU A 300 -19.28 -1.75 0.45
C GLU A 300 -18.06 -2.67 0.34
N ARG A 301 -17.68 -2.95 -0.89
CA ARG A 301 -16.41 -3.61 -1.21
C ARG A 301 -15.26 -2.62 -1.08
N ASP A 302 -14.06 -3.13 -0.83
CA ASP A 302 -12.83 -2.34 -0.95
C ASP A 302 -11.87 -3.00 -1.95
N SER A 303 -11.99 -2.60 -3.21
CA SER A 303 -11.11 -3.06 -4.28
C SER A 303 -9.65 -2.66 -4.04
N SER A 304 -9.41 -1.56 -3.32
CA SER A 304 -8.06 -1.12 -2.97
C SER A 304 -7.40 -2.07 -1.97
N ALA A 305 -8.13 -2.51 -0.93
CA ALA A 305 -7.63 -3.49 0.02
C ALA A 305 -7.33 -4.84 -0.65
N ALA A 306 -8.19 -5.26 -1.59
CA ALA A 306 -7.96 -6.48 -2.36
C ALA A 306 -6.69 -6.39 -3.23
N ALA A 307 -6.44 -5.27 -3.89
CA ALA A 307 -5.23 -5.05 -4.70
C ALA A 307 -3.95 -5.09 -3.84
N ILE A 308 -3.97 -4.44 -2.68
CA ILE A 308 -2.86 -4.45 -1.71
C ILE A 308 -2.60 -5.88 -1.20
N ALA A 309 -3.66 -6.58 -0.79
CA ALA A 309 -3.55 -7.95 -0.31
C ALA A 309 -2.97 -8.88 -1.38
N ALA A 310 -3.38 -8.74 -2.65
CA ALA A 310 -2.83 -9.53 -3.75
C ALA A 310 -1.32 -9.27 -3.95
N CYS A 311 -0.86 -8.02 -3.88
CA CYS A 311 0.57 -7.70 -3.90
C CYS A 311 1.31 -8.30 -2.71
N GLY A 312 0.74 -8.20 -1.50
CA GLY A 312 1.29 -8.79 -0.28
C GLY A 312 1.38 -10.32 -0.35
N LEU A 313 0.36 -10.99 -0.90
CA LEU A 313 0.37 -12.44 -1.11
C LEU A 313 1.46 -12.88 -2.09
N LEU A 314 1.69 -12.13 -3.18
CA LEU A 314 2.78 -12.42 -4.11
C LEU A 314 4.15 -12.17 -3.48
N GLU A 315 4.29 -11.14 -2.65
CA GLU A 315 5.53 -10.88 -1.91
C GLU A 315 5.83 -12.02 -0.93
N LEU A 316 4.83 -12.42 -0.11
CA LEU A 316 4.90 -13.54 0.81
C LEU A 316 5.28 -14.84 0.08
N ALA A 317 4.56 -15.16 -1.01
CA ALA A 317 4.82 -16.34 -1.83
C ALA A 317 6.25 -16.36 -2.39
N GLY A 318 6.75 -15.21 -2.84
CA GLY A 318 8.09 -15.05 -3.39
C GLY A 318 9.21 -15.38 -2.41
N HIS A 319 8.95 -15.24 -1.10
CA HIS A 319 9.91 -15.56 -0.04
C HIS A 319 9.83 -17.01 0.46
N LEU A 320 8.74 -17.71 0.19
CA LEU A 320 8.59 -19.11 0.58
C LEU A 320 9.41 -20.03 -0.33
N PRO A 321 9.97 -21.13 0.22
CA PRO A 321 10.62 -22.14 -0.57
C PRO A 321 9.71 -22.71 -1.68
N ALA A 322 10.27 -23.06 -2.81
CA ALA A 322 9.49 -23.63 -3.93
C ALA A 322 8.73 -24.91 -3.56
N ALA A 323 9.22 -25.68 -2.58
CA ALA A 323 8.60 -26.89 -2.07
C ALA A 323 7.49 -26.60 -1.02
N ASP A 324 7.34 -25.36 -0.54
CA ASP A 324 6.28 -25.00 0.39
C ASP A 324 4.95 -24.90 -0.38
N GLY A 325 4.00 -25.77 -0.05
CA GLY A 325 2.69 -25.80 -0.71
C GLY A 325 1.89 -24.51 -0.57
N ARG A 326 2.14 -23.70 0.49
CA ARG A 326 1.48 -22.40 0.73
C ARG A 326 1.85 -21.39 -0.36
N ARG A 327 3.07 -21.46 -0.90
CA ARG A 327 3.52 -20.57 -1.98
C ARG A 327 2.51 -20.54 -3.12
N ARG A 328 2.16 -21.72 -3.64
CA ARG A 328 1.22 -21.83 -4.77
C ARG A 328 -0.20 -21.38 -4.41
N LEU A 329 -0.64 -21.64 -3.18
CA LEU A 329 -1.95 -21.18 -2.71
C LEU A 329 -2.04 -19.65 -2.73
N TYR A 330 -1.00 -18.95 -2.25
CA TYR A 330 -0.96 -17.47 -2.25
C TYR A 330 -0.82 -16.88 -3.65
N GLU A 331 0.01 -17.49 -4.53
CA GLU A 331 0.11 -17.08 -5.93
C GLU A 331 -1.24 -17.20 -6.64
N ASN A 332 -1.96 -18.30 -6.45
CA ASN A 332 -3.28 -18.51 -7.03
C ASN A 332 -4.33 -17.55 -6.45
N ALA A 333 -4.33 -17.33 -5.13
CA ALA A 333 -5.23 -16.38 -4.48
C ALA A 333 -5.05 -14.96 -5.05
N ALA A 334 -3.81 -14.50 -5.16
CA ALA A 334 -3.50 -13.20 -5.75
C ALA A 334 -3.97 -13.10 -7.21
N ALA A 335 -3.79 -14.17 -8.00
CA ALA A 335 -4.25 -14.20 -9.38
C ALA A 335 -5.78 -14.17 -9.49
N HIS A 336 -6.51 -14.87 -8.62
CA HIS A 336 -7.98 -14.80 -8.58
C HIS A 336 -8.48 -13.40 -8.23
N ILE A 337 -7.87 -12.76 -7.22
CA ILE A 337 -8.16 -11.37 -6.87
C ILE A 337 -7.91 -10.47 -8.09
N GLY A 338 -6.74 -10.60 -8.73
CA GLY A 338 -6.39 -9.81 -9.90
C GLY A 338 -7.34 -10.02 -11.08
N ALA A 339 -7.77 -11.26 -11.34
CA ALA A 339 -8.73 -11.56 -12.41
C ALA A 339 -10.10 -10.92 -12.14
N SER A 340 -10.56 -10.95 -10.88
CA SER A 340 -11.79 -10.28 -10.47
C SER A 340 -11.67 -8.76 -10.63
N LEU A 341 -10.57 -8.15 -10.14
CA LEU A 341 -10.32 -6.72 -10.29
C LEU A 341 -10.33 -6.29 -11.76
N ALA A 342 -9.67 -7.05 -12.64
CA ALA A 342 -9.60 -6.75 -14.07
C ALA A 342 -10.94 -6.91 -14.79
N SER A 343 -11.80 -7.86 -14.37
CA SER A 343 -13.03 -8.20 -15.09
C SER A 343 -14.26 -7.46 -14.57
N ALA A 344 -14.38 -7.26 -13.25
CA ALA A 344 -15.61 -6.76 -12.63
C ALA A 344 -15.42 -5.39 -11.96
N TYR A 345 -14.20 -5.06 -11.54
CA TYR A 345 -13.91 -3.86 -10.76
C TYR A 345 -13.13 -2.80 -11.54
N PHE A 346 -12.74 -3.07 -12.80
CA PHE A 346 -12.13 -2.03 -13.62
C PHE A 346 -13.16 -0.95 -13.94
N ALA A 347 -12.81 0.32 -13.71
CA ALA A 347 -13.68 1.47 -13.98
C ALA A 347 -13.72 1.73 -15.49
N GLU A 348 -14.74 1.22 -16.16
CA GLU A 348 -14.94 1.49 -17.59
C GLU A 348 -15.40 2.93 -17.75
N GLY A 349 -14.78 3.66 -18.70
CA GLY A 349 -15.34 4.94 -19.15
C GLY A 349 -16.68 4.64 -19.79
N GLN A 350 -17.78 5.14 -19.26
CA GLN A 350 -19.00 5.23 -20.06
C GLN A 350 -18.72 6.27 -21.14
N ASP A 351 -18.88 5.88 -22.40
CA ASP A 351 -19.10 6.84 -23.48
C ASP A 351 -20.47 7.50 -23.19
N GLY A 352 -20.45 8.50 -22.29
CA GLY A 352 -21.61 9.31 -21.96
C GLY A 352 -21.98 10.21 -23.13
N GLU A 353 -23.24 10.64 -23.17
CA GLU A 353 -23.74 11.67 -24.07
C GLU A 353 -22.80 12.88 -24.05
N GLU A 354 -22.67 13.58 -25.20
CA GLU A 354 -21.72 14.68 -25.42
C GLU A 354 -21.58 15.62 -24.19
N GLY A 355 -20.44 15.53 -23.47
CA GLY A 355 -20.11 16.40 -22.34
C GLY A 355 -19.82 15.72 -21.01
N GLU A 356 -20.17 14.46 -20.79
CA GLU A 356 -19.80 13.68 -19.59
C GLU A 356 -18.53 12.88 -19.86
N HIS A 357 -17.43 13.35 -19.31
CA HIS A 357 -16.17 12.60 -19.30
C HIS A 357 -16.32 11.39 -18.39
N GLY A 358 -16.11 10.18 -18.90
CA GLY A 358 -16.16 8.93 -18.15
C GLY A 358 -15.16 8.86 -16.99
N ALA A 359 -15.20 7.77 -16.21
CA ALA A 359 -14.29 7.51 -15.10
C ALA A 359 -12.82 7.67 -15.51
N ASN A 360 -11.99 8.25 -14.63
CA ASN A 360 -10.54 8.37 -14.87
C ASN A 360 -9.68 7.56 -13.86
N GLY A 361 -10.32 6.88 -12.90
CA GLY A 361 -9.67 5.86 -12.05
C GLY A 361 -9.51 4.52 -12.78
N LEU A 362 -8.76 3.59 -12.18
CA LEU A 362 -8.61 2.21 -12.68
C LEU A 362 -9.60 1.27 -12.03
N LEU A 363 -9.75 1.33 -10.70
CA LEU A 363 -10.64 0.47 -9.94
C LEU A 363 -11.80 1.27 -9.35
N LYS A 364 -13.01 0.75 -9.47
CA LYS A 364 -14.22 1.21 -8.78
C LYS A 364 -14.45 0.41 -7.50
N HIS A 365 -15.38 0.86 -6.67
CA HIS A 365 -15.77 0.19 -5.43
C HIS A 365 -14.62 0.05 -4.42
N ALA A 366 -13.83 1.12 -4.26
CA ALA A 366 -12.90 1.27 -3.15
C ALA A 366 -13.52 2.15 -2.05
N VAL A 367 -12.95 2.09 -0.86
CA VAL A 367 -13.39 2.89 0.29
C VAL A 367 -12.17 3.58 0.92
N TYR A 368 -12.16 4.93 0.93
CA TYR A 368 -11.15 5.67 1.67
C TYR A 368 -11.41 5.59 3.18
N SER A 369 -12.50 6.19 3.64
CA SER A 369 -12.89 6.16 5.04
C SER A 369 -14.42 6.10 5.19
N LYS A 370 -14.96 4.92 5.49
CA LYS A 370 -16.41 4.74 5.71
C LYS A 370 -16.91 5.53 6.92
N PRO A 371 -16.22 5.54 8.09
CA PRO A 371 -16.68 6.31 9.24
C PRO A 371 -16.72 7.83 8.99
N ALA A 372 -15.81 8.34 8.14
CA ALA A 372 -15.79 9.74 7.74
C ALA A 372 -16.73 10.04 6.56
N SER A 373 -17.36 9.04 5.94
CA SER A 373 -18.14 9.15 4.70
C SER A 373 -17.32 9.78 3.55
N GLU A 374 -16.02 9.45 3.49
CA GLU A 374 -15.07 10.00 2.52
C GLU A 374 -14.64 8.92 1.54
N GLY A 375 -14.73 9.19 0.23
CA GLY A 375 -14.34 8.28 -0.84
C GLY A 375 -14.95 6.90 -0.70
N VAL A 376 -16.25 6.82 -0.40
CA VAL A 376 -17.00 5.58 -0.24
C VAL A 376 -17.57 5.18 -1.60
N ASP A 377 -17.31 3.93 -2.00
CA ASP A 377 -17.72 3.38 -3.30
C ASP A 377 -17.13 4.16 -4.51
N GLU A 378 -15.92 4.65 -4.37
CA GLU A 378 -15.20 5.48 -5.33
C GLU A 378 -13.94 4.75 -5.84
N SER A 379 -13.15 5.40 -6.70
CA SER A 379 -11.77 5.00 -6.99
C SER A 379 -10.83 5.59 -5.93
N CYS A 380 -9.81 4.82 -5.50
CA CYS A 380 -8.76 5.31 -4.61
C CYS A 380 -7.40 5.15 -5.30
N ILE A 381 -6.59 6.21 -5.32
CA ILE A 381 -5.35 6.25 -6.12
C ILE A 381 -4.32 5.19 -5.70
N TRP A 382 -4.26 4.81 -4.43
CA TRP A 382 -3.44 3.69 -3.98
C TRP A 382 -3.97 2.35 -4.50
N GLY A 383 -5.28 2.15 -4.58
CA GLY A 383 -5.90 0.97 -5.18
C GLY A 383 -5.48 0.81 -6.63
N ASP A 384 -5.51 1.90 -7.39
CA ASP A 384 -5.07 1.94 -8.78
C ASP A 384 -3.59 1.60 -8.92
N TYR A 385 -2.73 2.17 -8.05
CA TYR A 385 -1.31 1.85 -8.02
C TYR A 385 -1.06 0.37 -7.74
N PHE A 386 -1.67 -0.19 -6.68
CA PHE A 386 -1.44 -1.60 -6.32
C PHE A 386 -2.05 -2.57 -7.34
N TYR A 387 -3.11 -2.19 -8.04
CA TYR A 387 -3.58 -2.96 -9.17
C TYR A 387 -2.54 -3.00 -10.31
N MET A 388 -1.91 -1.88 -10.63
CA MET A 388 -0.83 -1.86 -11.62
C MET A 388 0.42 -2.62 -11.13
N GLU A 389 0.76 -2.51 -9.85
CA GLU A 389 1.85 -3.29 -9.25
C GLU A 389 1.58 -4.79 -9.35
N LEU A 390 0.34 -5.23 -9.05
CA LEU A 390 -0.09 -6.61 -9.23
C LEU A 390 0.10 -7.08 -10.67
N LEU A 391 -0.31 -6.29 -11.66
CA LEU A 391 -0.11 -6.61 -13.08
C LEU A 391 1.37 -6.70 -13.45
N ALA A 392 2.21 -5.79 -12.94
CA ALA A 392 3.65 -5.87 -13.14
C ALA A 392 4.26 -7.15 -12.55
N ARG A 393 3.85 -7.54 -11.35
CA ARG A 393 4.28 -8.79 -10.68
C ARG A 393 3.85 -10.06 -11.43
N LEU A 394 2.70 -10.04 -12.09
CA LEU A 394 2.19 -11.18 -12.85
C LEU A 394 2.80 -11.31 -14.26
N LEU A 395 3.26 -10.19 -14.84
CA LEU A 395 3.72 -10.13 -16.23
C LEU A 395 5.23 -10.06 -16.39
N LEU A 396 5.94 -9.54 -15.39
CA LEU A 396 7.37 -9.23 -15.49
C LEU A 396 8.16 -9.90 -14.35
N PRO A 397 9.46 -10.14 -14.51
CA PRO A 397 10.36 -10.43 -13.41
C PRO A 397 10.63 -9.13 -12.61
N TRP A 398 9.55 -8.52 -12.12
CA TRP A 398 9.56 -7.20 -11.53
C TRP A 398 10.19 -7.19 -10.12
N LYS A 399 10.92 -6.11 -9.82
CA LYS A 399 11.49 -5.86 -8.49
C LYS A 399 10.75 -4.69 -7.86
N PRO A 400 10.12 -4.89 -6.68
CA PRO A 400 9.39 -3.82 -5.99
C PRO A 400 10.25 -2.58 -5.74
N TYR A 401 9.61 -1.44 -5.75
CA TYR A 401 10.23 -0.16 -5.39
C TYR A 401 10.49 -0.05 -3.89
N TRP A 402 9.71 -0.85 -3.14
CA TRP A 402 9.80 -0.97 -1.69
C TRP A 402 11.12 -1.54 -1.20
#